data_aaff5927b9119eebfd57ed08523f0a77
#
_entry.id   aaff5927b9119eebfd57ed08523f0a77
#
_cell.length_a   1.000
_cell.length_b   1.000
_cell.length_c   1.000
_cell.angle_alpha   90.00
_cell.angle_beta   90.00
_cell.angle_gamma   90.00
#
_symmetry.space_group_name_H-M   'P 1'
#
loop_
_entity.id
_entity.type
_entity.pdbx_description
1 polymer ?
#
loop_
_entity_poly.entity_id
_entity_poly.type
_entity_poly.pdbx_seq_one_letter_code
_entity_poly.pdbx_strand_id
1 'polypeptide(L)'
;MRDARKFVVLGMALVSFLGCRTFSPTPMDEVGFKERAESQTEDGITARVVVLTAEEAKAAFDCKLYKKKIQPVWIELTNETDEEMLFIPRSVDPDYFAPLEVAQKTSWTWSKQANLEKKRYYYENSMPFLLPAGETVSGFVYANRSLGGRWVLVEVFGRTRKVHHEFVHEIPGFKADFHRHGEGDVYSQFYPDQEIVDLATEEELRKWIEEQPATVTNADGTKTGDPLNLVIIGEPEAVWPAFLRSGWDPTAAMGAGSVVKTGIFGIFGGAYRYAPISNLYVYGRSQDIALQKVRSNIHYRNHLRLWLAPVTVKGIPVLIG
;
A
#
# COMPACT_ATOMS: atom_id res chain seq x y z
N MET A 1 -42.90 41.53 -33.02
CA MET A 1 -42.34 40.33 -33.60
C MET A 1 -40.84 40.47 -33.94
N ARG A 2 -40.01 41.05 -33.04
CA ARG A 2 -38.55 41.26 -33.26
C ARG A 2 -37.63 40.61 -32.24
N ASP A 3 -38.17 40.09 -31.14
CA ASP A 3 -37.36 39.58 -30.04
C ASP A 3 -37.22 38.05 -29.95
N ALA A 4 -38.02 37.30 -30.70
CA ALA A 4 -37.94 35.81 -30.67
C ALA A 4 -36.70 35.23 -31.45
N ARG A 5 -36.06 36.00 -32.33
CA ARG A 5 -34.90 35.52 -33.10
C ARG A 5 -33.55 35.62 -32.38
N LYS A 6 -33.45 36.45 -31.33
CA LYS A 6 -32.20 36.61 -30.56
C LYS A 6 -31.97 35.48 -29.54
N PHE A 7 -33.03 34.84 -29.02
CA PHE A 7 -32.92 33.76 -28.05
C PHE A 7 -32.51 32.41 -28.70
N VAL A 8 -32.82 32.17 -29.97
CA VAL A 8 -32.48 30.94 -30.65
C VAL A 8 -30.99 30.88 -31.03
N VAL A 9 -30.34 32.03 -31.28
CA VAL A 9 -28.91 32.08 -31.62
C VAL A 9 -28.03 31.91 -30.37
N LEU A 10 -28.46 32.30 -29.19
CA LEU A 10 -27.71 32.12 -27.92
C LEU A 10 -27.75 30.69 -27.41
N GLY A 11 -28.81 29.94 -27.70
CA GLY A 11 -28.95 28.53 -27.36
C GLY A 11 -28.05 27.59 -28.19
N MET A 12 -27.77 27.94 -29.43
CA MET A 12 -26.91 27.16 -30.31
C MET A 12 -25.41 27.38 -30.10
N ALA A 13 -24.98 28.48 -29.52
CA ALA A 13 -23.57 28.75 -29.20
C ALA A 13 -23.07 28.02 -27.95
N LEU A 14 -23.98 27.60 -27.01
CA LEU A 14 -23.61 26.88 -25.80
C LEU A 14 -23.42 25.38 -25.99
N VAL A 15 -23.89 24.81 -27.08
CA VAL A 15 -23.76 23.36 -27.39
C VAL A 15 -22.41 23.04 -28.07
N SER A 16 -21.70 24.06 -28.55
CA SER A 16 -20.45 23.87 -29.33
C SER A 16 -19.18 23.68 -28.45
N PHE A 17 -19.28 23.74 -27.11
CA PHE A 17 -18.15 23.57 -26.20
C PHE A 17 -18.18 22.25 -25.39
N LEU A 18 -19.04 21.33 -25.70
CA LEU A 18 -18.87 19.95 -25.28
C LEU A 18 -17.81 19.28 -26.20
N GLY A 19 -16.58 19.80 -26.12
CA GLY A 19 -15.45 19.21 -26.80
C GLY A 19 -15.36 17.73 -26.41
N CYS A 20 -15.37 16.84 -27.39
CA CYS A 20 -15.05 15.43 -27.19
C CYS A 20 -13.72 15.38 -26.46
N ARG A 21 -13.73 15.03 -25.17
CA ARG A 21 -12.49 14.82 -24.44
C ARG A 21 -11.76 13.66 -25.10
N THR A 22 -10.67 13.93 -25.76
CA THR A 22 -9.79 12.93 -26.34
C THR A 22 -9.02 12.21 -25.23
N PHE A 23 -8.72 10.94 -25.46
CA PHE A 23 -7.80 10.19 -24.60
C PHE A 23 -6.38 10.65 -24.94
N SER A 24 -5.67 11.22 -23.97
CA SER A 24 -4.34 11.82 -24.17
C SER A 24 -3.47 11.55 -22.93
N PRO A 25 -2.97 10.32 -22.73
CA PRO A 25 -2.03 10.02 -21.68
C PRO A 25 -0.69 10.70 -21.91
N THR A 26 0.01 11.05 -20.85
CA THR A 26 1.42 11.46 -20.91
C THR A 26 2.26 10.24 -21.33
N PRO A 27 3.26 10.38 -22.24
CA PRO A 27 4.20 9.31 -22.55
C PRO A 27 4.83 8.72 -21.28
N MET A 28 4.96 7.38 -21.22
CA MET A 28 5.40 6.67 -20.01
C MET A 28 6.80 7.05 -19.54
N ASP A 29 7.67 7.43 -20.45
CA ASP A 29 9.04 7.91 -20.21
C ASP A 29 9.09 9.33 -19.64
N GLU A 30 8.03 10.13 -19.85
CA GLU A 30 7.92 11.49 -19.28
C GLU A 30 7.28 11.53 -17.89
N VAL A 31 6.70 10.42 -17.40
CA VAL A 31 6.00 10.40 -16.10
C VAL A 31 6.97 10.32 -14.91
N GLY A 32 8.20 9.82 -15.09
CA GLY A 32 9.27 9.82 -14.11
C GLY A 32 9.19 8.73 -13.01
N PHE A 33 8.14 7.90 -12.97
CA PHE A 33 7.95 6.89 -11.90
C PHE A 33 9.06 5.82 -11.86
N LYS A 34 9.71 5.52 -12.98
CA LYS A 34 10.76 4.49 -13.09
C LYS A 34 12.01 4.80 -12.27
N GLU A 35 12.25 6.07 -11.97
CA GLU A 35 13.38 6.53 -11.14
C GLU A 35 13.26 6.07 -9.68
N ARG A 36 12.03 5.81 -9.24
CA ARG A 36 11.73 5.32 -7.88
C ARG A 36 11.61 3.79 -7.79
N ALA A 37 11.86 3.07 -8.89
CA ALA A 37 11.72 1.63 -8.89
C ALA A 37 12.80 0.98 -8.02
N GLU A 38 12.36 0.16 -7.08
CA GLU A 38 13.23 -0.68 -6.27
C GLU A 38 13.64 -1.92 -7.08
N SER A 39 14.85 -2.43 -6.88
CA SER A 39 15.42 -3.54 -7.64
C SER A 39 15.91 -4.64 -6.73
N GLN A 40 15.60 -5.89 -7.09
CA GLN A 40 16.13 -7.10 -6.46
C GLN A 40 16.54 -8.10 -7.53
N THR A 41 17.63 -8.83 -7.27
CA THR A 41 18.12 -9.88 -8.17
C THR A 41 18.28 -11.18 -7.39
N GLU A 42 17.71 -12.27 -7.89
CA GLU A 42 17.80 -13.62 -7.33
C GLU A 42 17.78 -14.64 -8.47
N ASP A 43 18.64 -15.63 -8.41
CA ASP A 43 18.74 -16.77 -9.33
C ASP A 43 18.72 -16.38 -10.84
N GLY A 44 19.38 -15.27 -11.20
CA GLY A 44 19.47 -14.79 -12.57
C GLY A 44 18.20 -14.08 -13.07
N ILE A 45 17.28 -13.77 -12.18
CA ILE A 45 16.12 -12.92 -12.45
C ILE A 45 16.25 -11.60 -11.69
N THR A 46 16.22 -10.49 -12.41
CA THR A 46 16.16 -9.16 -11.82
C THR A 46 14.74 -8.62 -11.94
N ALA A 47 14.14 -8.25 -10.81
CA ALA A 47 12.85 -7.58 -10.76
C ALA A 47 13.04 -6.12 -10.32
N ARG A 48 12.44 -5.18 -11.08
CA ARG A 48 12.30 -3.78 -10.67
C ARG A 48 10.82 -3.46 -10.52
N VAL A 49 10.45 -2.87 -9.39
CA VAL A 49 9.05 -2.62 -9.05
C VAL A 49 8.84 -1.21 -8.54
N VAL A 50 7.75 -0.59 -8.95
CA VAL A 50 7.28 0.68 -8.39
C VAL A 50 5.76 0.75 -8.39
N VAL A 51 5.21 1.25 -7.31
CA VAL A 51 3.78 1.59 -7.20
C VAL A 51 3.60 3.05 -7.61
N LEU A 52 2.76 3.30 -8.61
CA LEU A 52 2.50 4.67 -9.06
C LEU A 52 1.74 5.46 -8.00
N THR A 53 2.06 6.74 -7.84
CA THR A 53 1.25 7.69 -7.08
C THR A 53 -0.07 7.97 -7.82
N ALA A 54 -1.01 8.63 -7.16
CA ALA A 54 -2.29 9.01 -7.78
C ALA A 54 -2.11 9.99 -8.95
N GLU A 55 -1.12 10.87 -8.86
CA GLU A 55 -0.74 11.86 -9.86
C GLU A 55 -0.08 11.19 -11.06
N GLU A 56 0.92 10.33 -10.82
CA GLU A 56 1.59 9.54 -11.86
C GLU A 56 0.59 8.64 -12.61
N ALA A 57 -0.28 7.94 -11.88
CA ALA A 57 -1.32 7.11 -12.47
C ALA A 57 -2.31 7.94 -13.31
N LYS A 58 -2.63 9.18 -12.88
CA LYS A 58 -3.47 10.09 -13.67
C LYS A 58 -2.76 10.55 -14.94
N ALA A 59 -1.48 10.89 -14.87
CA ALA A 59 -0.68 11.29 -16.03
C ALA A 59 -0.54 10.13 -17.01
N ALA A 60 -0.06 8.97 -16.55
CA ALA A 60 0.18 7.80 -17.37
C ALA A 60 -1.07 7.24 -18.08
N PHE A 61 -2.26 7.38 -17.49
CA PHE A 61 -3.49 6.75 -18.00
C PHE A 61 -4.61 7.73 -18.34
N ASP A 62 -4.36 9.03 -18.32
CA ASP A 62 -5.37 10.10 -18.49
C ASP A 62 -6.67 9.81 -17.71
N CYS A 63 -6.54 9.19 -16.55
CA CYS A 63 -7.67 8.77 -15.72
C CYS A 63 -7.31 8.74 -14.24
N LYS A 64 -8.23 9.18 -13.39
CA LYS A 64 -8.09 9.12 -11.93
C LYS A 64 -8.33 7.68 -11.43
N LEU A 65 -7.41 6.75 -11.74
CA LEU A 65 -7.52 5.32 -11.41
C LEU A 65 -7.73 5.08 -9.92
N TYR A 66 -7.06 5.84 -9.07
CA TYR A 66 -7.24 5.77 -7.61
C TYR A 66 -8.67 6.02 -7.15
N LYS A 67 -9.46 6.87 -7.86
CA LYS A 67 -10.89 7.04 -7.59
C LYS A 67 -11.71 5.81 -7.99
N LYS A 68 -11.21 5.01 -8.90
CA LYS A 68 -11.79 3.74 -9.33
C LYS A 68 -11.31 2.54 -8.50
N LYS A 69 -10.56 2.81 -7.42
CA LYS A 69 -9.91 1.81 -6.55
C LYS A 69 -8.86 0.95 -7.28
N ILE A 70 -8.27 1.47 -8.34
CA ILE A 70 -7.21 0.82 -9.12
C ILE A 70 -5.89 1.53 -8.85
N GLN A 71 -4.86 0.75 -8.56
CA GLN A 71 -3.49 1.20 -8.30
C GLN A 71 -2.54 0.46 -9.25
N PRO A 72 -1.98 1.14 -10.26
CA PRO A 72 -1.02 0.52 -11.14
C PRO A 72 0.29 0.22 -10.41
N VAL A 73 0.77 -1.00 -10.56
CA VAL A 73 2.10 -1.45 -10.14
C VAL A 73 2.88 -1.72 -11.42
N TRP A 74 3.93 -0.95 -11.65
CA TRP A 74 4.83 -1.19 -12.76
C TRP A 74 5.88 -2.20 -12.35
N ILE A 75 6.15 -3.15 -13.22
CA ILE A 75 7.12 -4.23 -13.03
C ILE A 75 7.96 -4.33 -14.29
N GLU A 76 9.27 -4.49 -14.11
CA GLU A 76 10.21 -4.85 -15.16
C GLU A 76 10.97 -6.09 -14.69
N LEU A 77 11.02 -7.10 -15.53
CA LEU A 77 11.70 -8.35 -15.28
C LEU A 77 12.77 -8.58 -16.33
N THR A 78 14.00 -8.81 -15.90
CA THR A 78 15.12 -9.21 -16.73
C THR A 78 15.46 -10.68 -16.41
N ASN A 79 15.47 -11.52 -17.44
CA ASN A 79 15.78 -12.94 -17.32
C ASN A 79 17.18 -13.20 -17.90
N GLU A 80 18.16 -13.35 -17.03
CA GLU A 80 19.53 -13.71 -17.43
C GLU A 80 19.74 -15.23 -17.46
N THR A 81 18.68 -16.01 -17.31
CA THR A 81 18.75 -17.48 -17.35
C THR A 81 18.60 -18.02 -18.77
N ASP A 82 18.84 -19.31 -18.93
CA ASP A 82 18.74 -20.04 -20.20
C ASP A 82 17.35 -20.65 -20.47
N GLU A 83 16.38 -20.41 -19.56
CA GLU A 83 15.02 -20.92 -19.73
C GLU A 83 13.97 -19.79 -19.76
N GLU A 84 12.93 -20.01 -20.54
CA GLU A 84 11.75 -19.17 -20.54
C GLU A 84 10.98 -19.31 -19.23
N MET A 85 10.53 -18.18 -18.67
CA MET A 85 9.83 -18.11 -17.39
C MET A 85 8.41 -17.56 -17.58
N LEU A 86 7.51 -17.89 -16.66
CA LEU A 86 6.15 -17.36 -16.59
C LEU A 86 6.00 -16.46 -15.36
N PHE A 87 5.61 -15.23 -15.59
CA PHE A 87 5.22 -14.31 -14.53
C PHE A 87 3.76 -14.54 -14.12
N ILE A 88 3.49 -14.52 -12.82
CA ILE A 88 2.14 -14.72 -12.25
C ILE A 88 1.60 -13.42 -11.65
N PRO A 89 0.73 -12.65 -12.34
CA PRO A 89 0.18 -11.39 -11.83
C PRO A 89 -0.59 -11.52 -10.52
N ARG A 90 -1.18 -12.69 -10.26
CA ARG A 90 -1.89 -12.98 -9.00
C ARG A 90 -0.99 -12.99 -7.77
N SER A 91 0.32 -13.11 -7.93
CA SER A 91 1.26 -12.94 -6.82
C SER A 91 1.28 -11.49 -6.33
N VAL A 92 1.15 -10.53 -7.25
CA VAL A 92 1.10 -9.10 -6.94
C VAL A 92 -0.22 -8.71 -6.24
N ASP A 93 -1.33 -9.22 -6.77
CA ASP A 93 -2.66 -9.01 -6.21
C ASP A 93 -3.59 -10.15 -6.67
N PRO A 94 -4.12 -10.98 -5.76
CA PRO A 94 -4.98 -12.11 -6.11
C PRO A 94 -6.23 -11.70 -6.92
N ASP A 95 -6.71 -10.48 -6.70
CA ASP A 95 -7.92 -9.92 -7.31
C ASP A 95 -7.59 -8.72 -8.23
N TYR A 96 -6.43 -8.77 -8.91
CA TYR A 96 -6.02 -7.72 -9.86
C TYR A 96 -7.03 -7.54 -10.99
N PHE A 97 -7.12 -6.34 -11.52
CA PHE A 97 -7.99 -6.02 -12.66
C PHE A 97 -7.33 -6.42 -13.98
N ALA A 98 -8.06 -7.15 -14.81
CA ALA A 98 -7.62 -7.38 -16.18
C ALA A 98 -7.54 -6.04 -16.97
N PRO A 99 -6.61 -5.88 -17.93
CA PRO A 99 -6.46 -4.63 -18.70
C PRO A 99 -7.76 -4.15 -19.33
N LEU A 100 -8.55 -5.07 -19.89
CA LEU A 100 -9.85 -4.75 -20.51
C LEU A 100 -10.91 -4.34 -19.49
N GLU A 101 -10.87 -4.89 -18.28
CA GLU A 101 -11.73 -4.48 -17.19
C GLU A 101 -11.42 -3.05 -16.74
N VAL A 102 -10.12 -2.70 -16.61
CA VAL A 102 -9.70 -1.31 -16.31
C VAL A 102 -10.19 -0.36 -17.40
N ALA A 103 -10.00 -0.72 -18.66
CA ALA A 103 -10.49 0.07 -19.79
C ALA A 103 -12.00 0.29 -19.71
N GLN A 104 -12.77 -0.75 -19.37
CA GLN A 104 -14.22 -0.65 -19.22
C GLN A 104 -14.63 0.25 -18.05
N LYS A 105 -13.99 0.11 -16.87
CA LYS A 105 -14.24 0.94 -15.69
C LYS A 105 -13.90 2.42 -15.92
N THR A 106 -13.04 2.72 -16.90
CA THR A 106 -12.59 4.08 -17.26
C THR A 106 -13.21 4.60 -18.55
N SER A 107 -14.05 3.82 -19.24
CA SER A 107 -14.68 4.18 -20.50
C SER A 107 -15.67 5.35 -20.35
N TRP A 108 -15.83 6.11 -21.43
CA TRP A 108 -16.79 7.19 -21.56
C TRP A 108 -17.90 6.75 -22.52
N THR A 109 -19.14 6.95 -22.12
CA THR A 109 -20.31 6.53 -22.90
C THR A 109 -20.43 7.19 -24.29
N TRP A 110 -19.73 8.32 -24.49
CA TRP A 110 -19.93 9.21 -25.63
C TRP A 110 -18.96 9.03 -26.80
N SER A 111 -17.85 8.30 -26.64
CA SER A 111 -16.83 8.12 -27.68
C SER A 111 -16.40 6.67 -27.82
N LYS A 112 -16.90 6.00 -28.85
CA LYS A 112 -16.49 4.62 -29.20
C LYS A 112 -15.01 4.54 -29.53
N GLN A 113 -14.49 5.53 -30.29
CA GLN A 113 -13.09 5.57 -30.71
C GLN A 113 -12.14 5.72 -29.52
N ALA A 114 -12.38 6.70 -28.64
CA ALA A 114 -11.56 6.89 -27.44
C ALA A 114 -11.60 5.66 -26.50
N ASN A 115 -12.72 4.96 -26.43
CA ASN A 115 -12.81 3.73 -25.65
C ASN A 115 -12.04 2.57 -26.27
N LEU A 116 -11.96 2.49 -27.60
CA LEU A 116 -11.15 1.50 -28.29
C LEU A 116 -9.64 1.77 -28.09
N GLU A 117 -9.23 3.04 -28.21
CA GLU A 117 -7.86 3.48 -27.93
C GLU A 117 -7.43 3.17 -26.49
N LYS A 118 -8.30 3.42 -25.51
CA LYS A 118 -8.06 3.03 -24.13
C LYS A 118 -7.88 1.54 -23.94
N LYS A 119 -8.76 0.71 -24.54
CA LYS A 119 -8.64 -0.75 -24.45
C LYS A 119 -7.30 -1.24 -24.94
N ARG A 120 -6.88 -0.72 -26.11
CA ARG A 120 -5.59 -1.04 -26.69
C ARG A 120 -4.45 -0.57 -25.79
N TYR A 121 -4.48 0.67 -25.30
CA TYR A 121 -3.47 1.25 -24.45
C TYR A 121 -3.27 0.48 -23.13
N TYR A 122 -4.36 0.16 -22.42
CA TYR A 122 -4.24 -0.64 -21.18
C TYR A 122 -3.70 -2.03 -21.45
N TYR A 123 -4.07 -2.65 -22.58
CA TYR A 123 -3.58 -3.97 -22.95
C TYR A 123 -2.10 -3.94 -23.31
N GLU A 124 -1.67 -3.01 -24.15
CA GLU A 124 -0.28 -2.88 -24.60
C GLU A 124 0.68 -2.49 -23.47
N ASN A 125 0.19 -1.79 -22.45
CA ASN A 125 0.98 -1.43 -21.26
C ASN A 125 0.82 -2.42 -20.10
N SER A 126 0.11 -3.52 -20.28
CA SER A 126 0.03 -4.55 -19.24
C SER A 126 1.28 -5.42 -19.20
N MET A 127 1.62 -5.92 -18.02
CA MET A 127 2.76 -6.81 -17.83
C MET A 127 2.56 -8.11 -18.62
N PRO A 128 3.48 -8.50 -19.52
CA PRO A 128 3.44 -9.79 -20.22
C PRO A 128 3.56 -10.94 -19.21
N PHE A 129 2.91 -12.06 -19.52
CA PHE A 129 3.05 -13.29 -18.70
C PHE A 129 4.32 -14.05 -19.03
N LEU A 130 4.78 -13.96 -20.28
CA LEU A 130 5.94 -14.67 -20.76
C LEU A 130 7.18 -13.79 -20.60
N LEU A 131 8.23 -14.39 -20.04
CA LEU A 131 9.54 -13.79 -19.86
C LEU A 131 10.57 -14.69 -20.59
N PRO A 132 10.91 -14.41 -21.85
CA PRO A 132 11.85 -15.21 -22.60
C PRO A 132 13.25 -15.22 -21.97
N ALA A 133 14.02 -16.26 -22.27
CA ALA A 133 15.43 -16.34 -21.87
C ALA A 133 16.26 -15.21 -22.47
N GLY A 134 17.07 -14.54 -21.67
CA GLY A 134 17.93 -13.44 -22.08
C GLY A 134 17.22 -12.11 -22.38
N GLU A 135 15.92 -12.00 -22.10
CA GLU A 135 15.14 -10.80 -22.42
C GLU A 135 14.70 -10.02 -21.18
N THR A 136 14.33 -8.76 -21.42
CA THR A 136 13.68 -7.89 -20.43
C THR A 136 12.28 -7.55 -20.92
N VAL A 137 11.29 -7.72 -20.04
CA VAL A 137 9.90 -7.30 -20.28
C VAL A 137 9.43 -6.37 -19.20
N SER A 138 8.54 -5.44 -19.52
CA SER A 138 7.96 -4.55 -18.51
C SER A 138 6.51 -4.20 -18.82
N GLY A 139 5.77 -3.83 -17.77
CA GLY A 139 4.39 -3.42 -17.90
C GLY A 139 3.71 -3.25 -16.55
N PHE A 140 2.40 -3.08 -16.56
CA PHE A 140 1.60 -2.83 -15.36
C PHE A 140 0.77 -4.04 -14.96
N VAL A 141 0.73 -4.30 -13.66
CA VAL A 141 -0.35 -5.03 -12.99
C VAL A 141 -1.28 -4.00 -12.38
N TYR A 142 -2.56 -4.06 -12.74
CA TYR A 142 -3.58 -3.13 -12.26
C TYR A 142 -4.19 -3.70 -10.97
N ALA A 143 -3.59 -3.36 -9.87
CA ALA A 143 -3.93 -3.91 -8.57
C ALA A 143 -5.04 -3.14 -7.86
N ASN A 144 -5.65 -3.73 -6.84
CA ASN A 144 -6.55 -3.03 -5.92
C ASN A 144 -5.79 -1.96 -5.14
N ARG A 145 -6.45 -0.83 -4.88
CA ARG A 145 -5.82 0.29 -4.19
C ARG A 145 -5.52 -0.03 -2.74
N SER A 146 -4.25 0.08 -2.36
CA SER A 146 -3.77 0.21 -0.99
C SER A 146 -3.51 1.69 -0.66
N LEU A 147 -3.66 2.11 0.59
CA LEU A 147 -3.41 3.50 1.02
C LEU A 147 -2.17 3.64 1.90
N GLY A 148 -1.84 2.64 2.68
CA GLY A 148 -0.70 2.66 3.61
C GLY A 148 0.56 2.06 3.01
N GLY A 149 0.89 0.86 3.42
CA GLY A 149 1.93 0.04 2.82
C GLY A 149 1.35 -0.89 1.74
N ARG A 150 2.14 -1.21 0.74
CA ARG A 150 1.83 -2.25 -0.22
C ARG A 150 2.96 -3.26 -0.27
N TRP A 151 2.65 -4.48 0.09
CA TRP A 151 3.49 -5.63 -0.19
C TRP A 151 3.24 -6.11 -1.61
N VAL A 152 4.31 -6.28 -2.38
CA VAL A 152 4.28 -6.77 -3.76
C VAL A 152 5.14 -8.01 -3.83
N LEU A 153 4.53 -9.15 -4.13
CA LEU A 153 5.23 -10.40 -4.43
C LEU A 153 5.27 -10.55 -5.95
N VAL A 154 6.48 -10.69 -6.48
CA VAL A 154 6.72 -11.00 -7.89
C VAL A 154 7.20 -12.42 -7.99
N GLU A 155 6.39 -13.32 -8.55
CA GLU A 155 6.73 -14.71 -8.74
C GLU A 155 6.89 -15.02 -10.22
N VAL A 156 7.97 -15.71 -10.55
CA VAL A 156 8.23 -16.25 -11.88
C VAL A 156 8.56 -17.74 -11.78
N PHE A 157 8.05 -18.51 -12.74
CA PHE A 157 8.16 -19.96 -12.76
C PHE A 157 8.77 -20.41 -14.10
N GLY A 158 9.87 -21.10 -14.03
CA GLY A 158 10.44 -21.87 -15.12
C GLY A 158 10.07 -23.36 -15.01
N ARG A 159 10.67 -24.18 -15.86
CA ARG A 159 10.50 -25.64 -15.78
C ARG A 159 11.26 -26.25 -14.60
N THR A 160 12.38 -25.65 -14.22
CA THR A 160 13.31 -26.21 -13.23
C THR A 160 13.45 -25.34 -12.01
N ARG A 161 13.01 -24.09 -12.06
CA ARG A 161 13.18 -23.11 -10.97
C ARG A 161 11.92 -22.27 -10.73
N LYS A 162 11.82 -21.80 -9.52
CA LYS A 162 10.87 -20.79 -9.09
C LYS A 162 11.67 -19.69 -8.42
N VAL A 163 11.49 -18.45 -8.87
CA VAL A 163 12.11 -17.27 -8.29
C VAL A 163 11.03 -16.33 -7.77
N HIS A 164 11.26 -15.69 -6.64
CA HIS A 164 10.36 -14.71 -6.08
C HIS A 164 11.12 -13.53 -5.51
N HIS A 165 10.52 -12.35 -5.64
CA HIS A 165 11.02 -11.12 -5.07
C HIS A 165 9.92 -10.48 -4.23
N GLU A 166 10.25 -9.98 -3.06
CA GLU A 166 9.31 -9.30 -2.15
C GLU A 166 9.68 -7.84 -2.01
N PHE A 167 8.74 -6.94 -2.30
CA PHE A 167 8.90 -5.50 -2.14
C PHE A 167 7.86 -4.95 -1.18
N VAL A 168 8.24 -3.94 -0.41
CA VAL A 168 7.33 -3.21 0.47
C VAL A 168 7.38 -1.73 0.15
N HIS A 169 6.37 -1.26 -0.53
CA HIS A 169 6.25 0.14 -0.91
C HIS A 169 5.36 0.90 0.06
N GLU A 170 5.85 2.01 0.55
CA GLU A 170 4.99 2.98 1.22
C GLU A 170 4.26 3.85 0.20
N ILE A 171 2.95 3.97 0.37
CA ILE A 171 2.13 4.75 -0.54
C ILE A 171 2.18 6.23 -0.17
N PRO A 172 2.73 7.10 -1.03
CA PRO A 172 2.86 8.53 -0.72
C PRO A 172 1.51 9.19 -0.41
N GLY A 173 1.52 10.09 0.59
CA GLY A 173 0.34 10.86 0.99
C GLY A 173 -0.57 10.17 2.01
N PHE A 174 -0.29 8.95 2.42
CA PHE A 174 -0.92 8.33 3.57
C PHE A 174 -0.10 8.63 4.83
N LYS A 175 -0.74 9.16 5.86
CA LYS A 175 -0.14 9.33 7.18
C LYS A 175 -0.56 8.14 8.04
N ALA A 176 0.32 7.16 8.14
CA ALA A 176 0.14 6.04 9.04
C ALA A 176 0.29 6.47 10.50
N ASP A 177 -0.42 5.79 11.39
CA ASP A 177 -0.27 5.94 12.83
C ASP A 177 0.89 5.06 13.31
N PHE A 178 2.08 5.45 12.94
CA PHE A 178 3.32 4.91 13.50
C PHE A 178 4.41 5.99 13.54
N HIS A 179 5.24 5.89 14.54
CA HIS A 179 6.40 6.76 14.66
C HIS A 179 7.50 6.24 13.73
N ARG A 180 7.76 6.98 12.64
CA ARG A 180 8.96 6.76 11.85
C ARG A 180 10.14 7.24 12.66
N HIS A 181 11.07 6.34 12.85
CA HIS A 181 12.35 6.69 13.41
C HIS A 181 13.16 7.41 12.32
N GLY A 182 13.71 8.59 12.66
CA GLY A 182 14.70 9.25 11.82
C GLY A 182 15.97 8.38 11.72
N GLU A 183 16.89 8.78 10.88
CA GLU A 183 18.24 8.18 10.86
C GLU A 183 18.85 8.28 12.26
N GLY A 184 19.14 7.15 12.90
CA GLY A 184 19.72 7.07 14.23
C GLY A 184 19.24 5.88 15.06
N ASP A 185 19.84 5.69 16.22
CA ASP A 185 19.47 4.65 17.16
C ASP A 185 18.07 4.94 17.74
N VAL A 186 17.11 4.09 17.41
CA VAL A 186 15.73 4.18 17.84
C VAL A 186 15.59 4.11 19.36
N TYR A 187 16.44 3.34 20.02
CA TYR A 187 16.40 3.22 21.47
C TYR A 187 16.77 4.53 22.17
N SER A 188 17.78 5.24 21.67
CA SER A 188 18.15 6.57 22.19
C SER A 188 17.02 7.59 22.11
N GLN A 189 16.14 7.47 21.10
CA GLN A 189 15.00 8.38 20.96
C GLN A 189 13.86 8.05 21.96
N PHE A 190 13.59 6.77 22.18
CA PHE A 190 12.48 6.35 23.04
C PHE A 190 12.87 6.20 24.50
N TYR A 191 14.13 5.91 24.76
CA TYR A 191 14.67 5.60 26.08
C TYR A 191 15.99 6.35 26.32
N PRO A 192 15.98 7.72 26.24
CA PRO A 192 17.23 8.51 26.28
C PRO A 192 18.01 8.35 27.59
N ASP A 193 17.29 8.05 28.68
CA ASP A 193 17.85 7.94 30.04
C ASP A 193 17.80 6.51 30.58
N GLN A 194 17.51 5.53 29.74
CA GLN A 194 17.37 4.13 30.16
C GLN A 194 18.38 3.24 29.43
N GLU A 195 19.05 2.40 30.18
CA GLU A 195 19.88 1.33 29.63
C GLU A 195 19.01 0.24 28.98
N ILE A 196 19.36 -0.14 27.76
CA ILE A 196 18.71 -1.23 27.04
C ILE A 196 19.38 -2.54 27.43
N VAL A 197 18.61 -3.45 27.99
CA VAL A 197 19.12 -4.75 28.46
C VAL A 197 19.10 -5.75 27.32
N ASP A 198 20.23 -6.37 27.03
CA ASP A 198 20.29 -7.47 26.06
C ASP A 198 20.13 -8.82 26.77
N LEU A 199 19.08 -9.52 26.47
CA LEU A 199 18.72 -10.81 27.05
C LEU A 199 19.36 -11.96 26.26
N ALA A 200 20.13 -12.79 26.90
CA ALA A 200 20.88 -13.87 26.27
C ALA A 200 20.05 -15.14 26.06
N THR A 201 19.02 -15.36 26.88
CA THR A 201 18.27 -16.61 26.96
C THR A 201 16.76 -16.39 26.92
N GLU A 202 16.01 -17.43 26.55
CA GLU A 202 14.56 -17.45 26.59
C GLU A 202 14.03 -17.36 28.05
N GLU A 203 14.74 -17.88 29.00
CA GLU A 203 14.36 -17.83 30.42
C GLU A 203 14.46 -16.38 30.95
N GLU A 204 15.49 -15.64 30.59
CA GLU A 204 15.61 -14.22 30.91
C GLU A 204 14.48 -13.40 30.25
N LEU A 205 14.15 -13.70 29.00
CA LEU A 205 13.03 -13.05 28.31
C LEU A 205 11.71 -13.36 29.01
N ARG A 206 11.46 -14.61 29.39
CA ARG A 206 10.25 -15.01 30.12
C ARG A 206 10.12 -14.24 31.43
N LYS A 207 11.19 -14.20 32.22
CA LYS A 207 11.22 -13.44 33.47
C LYS A 207 10.94 -11.96 33.25
N TRP A 208 11.56 -11.37 32.23
CA TRP A 208 11.32 -9.98 31.88
C TRP A 208 9.86 -9.73 31.48
N ILE A 209 9.24 -10.61 30.68
CA ILE A 209 7.82 -10.51 30.27
C ILE A 209 6.90 -10.57 31.49
N GLU A 210 7.16 -11.45 32.47
CA GLU A 210 6.35 -11.59 33.67
C GLU A 210 6.35 -10.32 34.54
N GLU A 211 7.36 -9.47 34.42
CA GLU A 211 7.47 -8.18 35.10
C GLU A 211 6.75 -7.04 34.36
N GLN A 212 6.29 -7.26 33.12
CA GLN A 212 5.65 -6.21 32.33
C GLN A 212 4.18 -5.98 32.77
N PRO A 213 3.64 -4.76 32.46
CA PRO A 213 2.21 -4.51 32.68
C PRO A 213 1.34 -5.51 31.92
N ALA A 214 0.33 -6.06 32.55
CA ALA A 214 -0.60 -6.98 31.89
C ALA A 214 -1.56 -6.27 30.91
N THR A 215 -1.71 -4.94 31.04
CA THR A 215 -2.64 -4.12 30.23
C THR A 215 -2.02 -2.78 29.88
N VAL A 216 -2.48 -2.20 28.78
CA VAL A 216 -2.19 -0.81 28.42
C VAL A 216 -3.01 0.17 29.27
N THR A 217 -2.68 1.47 29.23
CA THR A 217 -3.41 2.53 29.93
C THR A 217 -3.83 3.64 28.97
N ASN A 218 -4.69 4.55 29.45
CA ASN A 218 -4.89 5.87 28.85
C ASN A 218 -3.69 6.79 29.17
N ALA A 219 -3.70 8.01 28.60
CA ALA A 219 -2.57 8.95 28.70
C ALA A 219 -2.17 9.34 30.13
N ASP A 220 -3.12 9.42 31.04
CA ASP A 220 -2.90 9.80 32.45
C ASP A 220 -2.73 8.60 33.39
N GLY A 221 -2.76 7.37 32.86
CA GLY A 221 -2.59 6.14 33.63
C GLY A 221 -3.77 5.77 34.55
N THR A 222 -4.88 6.53 34.49
CA THR A 222 -6.02 6.34 35.41
C THR A 222 -6.96 5.21 35.03
N LYS A 223 -6.90 4.74 33.76
CA LYS A 223 -7.74 3.67 33.24
C LYS A 223 -6.90 2.62 32.54
N THR A 224 -7.20 1.37 32.80
CA THR A 224 -6.65 0.23 32.06
C THR A 224 -7.41 0.01 30.76
N GLY A 225 -6.71 -0.45 29.71
CA GLY A 225 -7.25 -0.74 28.41
C GLY A 225 -7.05 -2.20 28.00
N ASP A 226 -6.71 -2.41 26.73
CA ASP A 226 -6.53 -3.74 26.14
C ASP A 226 -5.40 -4.53 26.84
N PRO A 227 -5.45 -5.87 26.86
CA PRO A 227 -4.37 -6.68 27.41
C PRO A 227 -3.13 -6.63 26.52
N LEU A 228 -1.95 -6.65 27.14
CA LEU A 228 -0.68 -6.94 26.46
C LEU A 228 -0.49 -8.46 26.44
N ASN A 229 -0.58 -9.07 25.28
CA ASN A 229 -0.61 -10.52 25.12
C ASN A 229 0.20 -11.04 23.92
N LEU A 230 1.03 -10.19 23.34
CA LEU A 230 1.89 -10.52 22.20
C LEU A 230 3.31 -10.03 22.47
N VAL A 231 4.29 -10.86 22.16
CA VAL A 231 5.71 -10.51 22.12
C VAL A 231 6.26 -10.92 20.77
N ILE A 232 6.96 -10.01 20.11
CA ILE A 232 7.60 -10.24 18.80
C ILE A 232 9.08 -9.92 18.97
N ILE A 233 9.93 -10.83 18.52
CA ILE A 233 11.37 -10.64 18.42
C ILE A 233 11.69 -10.56 16.95
N GLY A 234 12.20 -9.42 16.50
CA GLY A 234 12.49 -9.24 15.08
C GLY A 234 12.88 -7.81 14.73
N GLU A 235 13.67 -7.70 13.68
CA GLU A 235 14.00 -6.41 13.08
C GLU A 235 12.76 -5.78 12.46
N PRO A 236 12.61 -4.45 12.52
CA PRO A 236 11.46 -3.74 11.93
C PRO A 236 11.27 -4.07 10.44
N GLU A 237 12.36 -4.24 9.70
CA GLU A 237 12.41 -4.56 8.27
C GLU A 237 11.82 -5.94 7.95
N ALA A 238 11.81 -6.85 8.93
CA ALA A 238 11.20 -8.17 8.79
C ALA A 238 9.76 -8.20 9.36
N VAL A 239 9.53 -7.51 10.46
CA VAL A 239 8.24 -7.50 11.17
C VAL A 239 7.16 -6.79 10.36
N TRP A 240 7.47 -5.61 9.82
CA TRP A 240 6.52 -4.82 9.05
C TRP A 240 5.98 -5.54 7.79
N PRO A 241 6.86 -6.07 6.90
CA PRO A 241 6.41 -6.84 5.75
C PRO A 241 5.57 -8.07 6.12
N ALA A 242 5.90 -8.75 7.22
CA ALA A 242 5.17 -9.92 7.68
C ALA A 242 3.70 -9.60 8.03
N PHE A 243 3.45 -8.44 8.63
CA PHE A 243 2.08 -7.97 8.89
C PHE A 243 1.34 -7.59 7.62
N LEU A 244 1.97 -6.84 6.71
CA LEU A 244 1.36 -6.46 5.42
C LEU A 244 1.01 -7.71 4.59
N ARG A 245 1.92 -8.68 4.50
CA ARG A 245 1.73 -9.96 3.83
C ARG A 245 0.58 -10.76 4.44
N SER A 246 0.42 -10.68 5.75
CA SER A 246 -0.68 -11.32 6.47
C SER A 246 -2.02 -10.56 6.39
N GLY A 247 -2.10 -9.50 5.61
CA GLY A 247 -3.32 -8.72 5.36
C GLY A 247 -3.69 -7.77 6.51
N TRP A 248 -2.71 -7.33 7.29
CA TRP A 248 -2.88 -6.22 8.21
C TRP A 248 -2.66 -4.89 7.47
N ASP A 249 -3.48 -3.92 7.76
CA ASP A 249 -3.36 -2.57 7.21
C ASP A 249 -2.88 -1.60 8.30
N PRO A 250 -2.00 -0.62 7.99
CA PRO A 250 -1.69 0.45 8.92
C PRO A 250 -2.94 1.30 9.18
N THR A 251 -3.11 1.76 10.41
CA THR A 251 -4.17 2.74 10.71
C THR A 251 -3.73 4.13 10.29
N ALA A 252 -4.70 4.98 9.93
CA ALA A 252 -4.42 6.38 9.67
C ALA A 252 -4.15 7.12 10.98
N ALA A 253 -3.17 8.03 10.99
CA ALA A 253 -2.93 8.90 12.11
C ALA A 253 -4.19 9.72 12.46
N MET A 254 -4.42 9.94 13.74
CA MET A 254 -5.56 10.74 14.23
C MET A 254 -5.53 12.15 13.65
N GLY A 255 -6.56 12.52 12.91
CA GLY A 255 -6.70 13.84 12.32
C GLY A 255 -8.14 14.09 11.86
N ALA A 256 -8.54 15.37 11.73
CA ALA A 256 -9.90 15.73 11.36
C ALA A 256 -10.40 15.03 10.08
N GLY A 257 -9.53 14.88 9.07
CA GLY A 257 -9.89 14.22 7.81
C GLY A 257 -10.09 12.71 7.93
N SER A 258 -9.35 12.02 8.81
CA SER A 258 -9.49 10.57 9.02
C SER A 258 -10.72 10.24 9.88
N VAL A 259 -11.04 11.07 10.88
CA VAL A 259 -12.22 10.93 11.71
C VAL A 259 -13.50 11.14 10.89
N VAL A 260 -13.53 12.17 10.03
CA VAL A 260 -14.68 12.43 9.12
C VAL A 260 -14.88 11.26 8.14
N LYS A 261 -13.81 10.74 7.53
CA LYS A 261 -13.92 9.56 6.65
C LYS A 261 -14.47 8.35 7.39
N THR A 262 -13.97 8.08 8.59
CA THR A 262 -14.45 6.96 9.42
C THR A 262 -15.94 7.10 9.74
N GLY A 263 -16.39 8.31 10.13
CA GLY A 263 -17.79 8.58 10.40
C GLY A 263 -18.70 8.37 9.18
N ILE A 264 -18.30 8.86 8.01
CA ILE A 264 -19.07 8.71 6.77
C ILE A 264 -19.18 7.21 6.38
N PHE A 265 -18.08 6.46 6.40
CA PHE A 265 -18.11 5.04 6.08
C PHE A 265 -18.89 4.21 7.11
N GLY A 266 -18.86 4.60 8.39
CA GLY A 266 -19.66 3.96 9.44
C GLY A 266 -21.16 4.15 9.23
N ILE A 267 -21.61 5.34 8.81
CA ILE A 267 -23.03 5.65 8.55
C ILE A 267 -23.56 4.88 7.32
N PHE A 268 -22.76 4.72 6.28
CA PHE A 268 -23.15 4.06 5.03
C PHE A 268 -22.80 2.56 4.96
N GLY A 269 -22.38 1.93 6.08
CA GLY A 269 -22.04 0.51 6.13
C GLY A 269 -20.77 0.11 5.37
N GLY A 270 -19.95 1.08 4.98
CA GLY A 270 -18.68 0.84 4.30
C GLY A 270 -17.55 0.46 5.26
N ALA A 271 -16.60 -0.35 4.81
CA ALA A 271 -15.39 -0.67 5.55
C ALA A 271 -14.27 0.32 5.17
N TYR A 272 -13.90 1.22 6.08
CA TYR A 272 -12.68 2.02 5.92
C TYR A 272 -11.51 1.27 6.56
N ARG A 273 -10.74 0.57 5.73
CA ARG A 273 -9.63 -0.33 6.15
C ARG A 273 -8.51 0.37 6.93
N TYR A 274 -8.46 1.70 6.91
CA TYR A 274 -7.40 2.52 7.52
C TYR A 274 -7.96 3.44 8.61
N ALA A 275 -9.11 3.10 9.19
CA ALA A 275 -9.72 3.93 10.23
C ALA A 275 -8.76 4.10 11.40
N PRO A 276 -8.61 5.35 11.93
CA PRO A 276 -7.76 5.57 13.09
C PRO A 276 -8.29 4.83 14.31
N ILE A 277 -7.39 4.46 15.18
CA ILE A 277 -7.69 3.88 16.50
C ILE A 277 -7.20 4.83 17.59
N SER A 278 -7.79 4.75 18.78
CA SER A 278 -7.41 5.57 19.93
C SER A 278 -5.98 5.24 20.39
N ASN A 279 -5.25 6.24 20.85
CA ASN A 279 -3.96 6.02 21.47
C ASN A 279 -4.16 5.32 22.83
N LEU A 280 -3.32 4.32 23.06
CA LEU A 280 -3.13 3.66 24.33
C LEU A 280 -1.65 3.74 24.70
N TYR A 281 -1.31 3.53 25.96
CA TYR A 281 0.00 3.88 26.49
C TYR A 281 0.65 2.72 27.21
N VAL A 282 1.94 2.52 26.92
CA VAL A 282 2.87 1.65 27.63
C VAL A 282 4.20 2.39 27.73
N TYR A 283 4.95 2.23 28.77
CA TYR A 283 6.22 2.95 29.02
C TYR A 283 6.09 4.48 28.94
N GLY A 284 4.91 5.03 29.31
CA GLY A 284 4.66 6.46 29.29
C GLY A 284 4.45 7.08 27.90
N ARG A 285 4.38 6.28 26.83
CA ARG A 285 4.22 6.74 25.46
C ARG A 285 3.11 5.99 24.72
N SER A 286 2.56 6.61 23.67
CA SER A 286 1.58 5.97 22.78
C SER A 286 2.23 4.84 21.96
N GLN A 287 1.41 4.01 21.34
CA GLN A 287 1.87 2.93 20.46
C GLN A 287 2.81 3.43 19.37
N ASP A 288 3.82 2.64 19.04
CA ASP A 288 4.75 2.93 17.94
C ASP A 288 4.16 2.53 16.59
N ILE A 289 3.42 1.41 16.57
CA ILE A 289 2.77 0.88 15.37
C ILE A 289 1.33 0.55 15.72
N ALA A 290 0.41 1.02 14.87
CA ALA A 290 -1.00 0.70 14.96
C ALA A 290 -1.48 0.04 13.67
N LEU A 291 -1.97 -1.18 13.79
CA LEU A 291 -2.42 -2.01 12.70
C LEU A 291 -3.88 -2.45 12.90
N GLN A 292 -4.56 -2.72 11.80
CA GLN A 292 -5.88 -3.33 11.87
C GLN A 292 -6.09 -4.31 10.71
N LYS A 293 -6.94 -5.29 10.98
CA LYS A 293 -7.41 -6.23 9.97
C LYS A 293 -8.94 -6.24 9.97
N VAL A 294 -9.51 -5.66 8.92
CA VAL A 294 -10.96 -5.57 8.75
C VAL A 294 -11.48 -6.91 8.24
N ARG A 295 -12.52 -7.47 8.87
CA ARG A 295 -13.16 -8.73 8.44
C ARG A 295 -14.31 -8.44 7.46
N SER A 296 -15.48 -8.05 7.97
CA SER A 296 -16.68 -7.83 7.13
C SER A 296 -17.09 -6.35 7.05
N ASN A 297 -16.94 -5.60 8.13
CA ASN A 297 -17.24 -4.19 8.20
C ASN A 297 -16.41 -3.50 9.28
N ILE A 298 -16.56 -2.17 9.44
CA ILE A 298 -15.78 -1.36 10.39
C ILE A 298 -15.95 -1.79 11.85
N HIS A 299 -17.05 -2.48 12.21
CA HIS A 299 -17.31 -2.93 13.57
C HIS A 299 -16.69 -4.29 13.86
N TYR A 300 -16.28 -5.05 12.83
CA TYR A 300 -15.65 -6.37 12.96
C TYR A 300 -14.22 -6.30 12.43
N ARG A 301 -13.32 -5.78 13.25
CA ARG A 301 -11.89 -5.64 12.95
C ARG A 301 -11.04 -6.01 14.14
N ASN A 302 -9.94 -6.66 13.85
CA ASN A 302 -8.89 -6.88 14.84
C ASN A 302 -8.02 -5.62 14.86
N HIS A 303 -7.61 -5.19 16.04
CA HIS A 303 -6.63 -4.14 16.24
C HIS A 303 -5.37 -4.77 16.84
N LEU A 304 -4.24 -4.24 16.44
CA LEU A 304 -2.95 -4.57 17.01
C LEU A 304 -2.20 -3.26 17.24
N ARG A 305 -1.64 -3.11 18.42
CA ARG A 305 -0.76 -2.02 18.78
C ARG A 305 0.54 -2.62 19.26
N LEU A 306 1.65 -2.05 18.83
CA LEU A 306 2.98 -2.52 19.19
C LEU A 306 3.78 -1.37 19.78
N TRP A 307 4.58 -1.70 20.75
CA TRP A 307 5.57 -0.85 21.41
C TRP A 307 6.94 -1.51 21.34
N LEU A 308 7.95 -0.78 20.93
CA LEU A 308 9.33 -1.21 21.10
C LEU A 308 9.62 -1.29 22.61
N ALA A 309 10.02 -2.44 23.08
CA ALA A 309 10.37 -2.67 24.48
C ALA A 309 11.81 -2.20 24.75
N PRO A 310 12.15 -1.79 25.98
CA PRO A 310 13.51 -1.37 26.35
C PRO A 310 14.46 -2.55 26.55
N VAL A 311 14.33 -3.58 25.73
CA VAL A 311 15.17 -4.80 25.77
C VAL A 311 15.40 -5.33 24.35
N THR A 312 16.50 -6.05 24.19
CA THR A 312 16.79 -6.87 23.01
C THR A 312 16.96 -8.34 23.43
N VAL A 313 16.88 -9.25 22.49
CA VAL A 313 17.25 -10.65 22.66
C VAL A 313 18.37 -10.96 21.68
N LYS A 314 19.58 -11.15 22.18
CA LYS A 314 20.80 -11.34 21.36
C LYS A 314 20.97 -10.22 20.34
N GLY A 315 20.77 -8.98 20.77
CA GLY A 315 20.82 -7.80 19.93
C GLY A 315 19.60 -7.54 19.06
N ILE A 316 18.62 -8.46 19.00
CA ILE A 316 17.40 -8.33 18.17
C ILE A 316 16.31 -7.59 18.97
N PRO A 317 15.66 -6.56 18.39
CA PRO A 317 14.60 -5.81 19.03
C PRO A 317 13.41 -6.66 19.49
N VAL A 318 12.81 -6.27 20.61
CA VAL A 318 11.58 -6.86 21.16
C VAL A 318 10.45 -5.84 21.07
N LEU A 319 9.32 -6.28 20.52
CA LEU A 319 8.08 -5.51 20.49
C LEU A 319 7.05 -6.24 21.36
N ILE A 320 6.29 -5.48 22.14
CA ILE A 320 5.14 -6.01 22.90
C ILE A 320 3.84 -5.40 22.39
N GLY A 321 2.75 -6.13 22.50
CA GLY A 321 1.46 -5.67 22.01
C GLY A 321 0.25 -6.36 22.59
#